data_4e400ca5d8e76265c1c589d86b889720
#
_entry.id   4e400ca5d8e76265c1c589d86b889720
#
_cell.length_a   1.000
_cell.length_b   1.000
_cell.length_c   1.000
_cell.angle_alpha   90.00
_cell.angle_beta   90.00
_cell.angle_gamma   90.00
#
_symmetry.space_group_name_H-M   'P 1'
#
loop_
_entity.id
_entity.type
_entity.pdbx_description
1 polymer ?
#
loop_
_entity_poly.entity_id
_entity_poly.type
_entity_poly.pdbx_seq_one_letter_code
_entity_poly.pdbx_strand_id
1 'polypeptide(L)'
;MSRQLKMEKKSTKLSEINTRTAGPVDAKLLVELGRSSFYEAFAEETAPEDMAEHLRTAFKIEDITEQLQNDQSLFIILEINSAAAGYAYLHPEDPPDCVKTPNPVQLNRFYLRKDYYGRKVGNTLMAACLERARSRGFQSVWLSTWEFNHRANAFYKKWEFEIAGRAKFKVGSDIQNDNIFLRRI
;
A
#
# COMPACT_ATOMS: atom_id res chain seq x y z
N MET A 1 28.04 22.41 -37.40
CA MET A 1 27.07 23.13 -36.57
C MET A 1 26.05 22.11 -36.02
N SER A 2 26.38 21.52 -34.89
CA SER A 2 25.52 20.46 -34.27
C SER A 2 24.67 21.09 -33.17
N ARG A 3 23.36 21.16 -33.38
CA ARG A 3 22.41 21.55 -32.36
C ARG A 3 22.15 20.34 -31.45
N GLN A 4 22.72 20.35 -30.25
CA GLN A 4 22.34 19.47 -29.18
C GLN A 4 20.91 19.83 -28.73
N LEU A 5 19.94 18.93 -28.98
CA LEU A 5 18.65 18.97 -28.35
C LEU A 5 18.81 18.57 -26.85
N LYS A 6 18.85 19.57 -25.99
CA LYS A 6 18.63 19.37 -24.55
C LYS A 6 17.19 18.90 -24.35
N MET A 7 17.01 17.62 -24.05
CA MET A 7 15.76 17.15 -23.46
C MET A 7 15.62 17.76 -22.06
N GLU A 8 14.84 18.80 -21.95
CA GLU A 8 14.40 19.34 -20.67
C GLU A 8 13.52 18.28 -19.99
N LYS A 9 14.06 17.65 -18.95
CA LYS A 9 13.24 16.91 -18.00
C LYS A 9 12.27 17.90 -17.36
N LYS A 10 11.02 17.91 -17.81
CA LYS A 10 9.93 18.63 -17.14
C LYS A 10 9.82 18.11 -15.72
N SER A 11 10.44 18.81 -14.78
CA SER A 11 10.18 18.68 -13.35
C SER A 11 8.74 19.18 -13.12
N THR A 12 7.77 18.29 -13.19
CA THR A 12 6.39 18.62 -12.85
C THR A 12 6.37 18.94 -11.37
N LYS A 13 6.28 20.21 -11.03
CA LYS A 13 6.14 20.70 -9.66
C LYS A 13 4.89 20.04 -9.08
N LEU A 14 5.05 19.18 -8.08
CA LEU A 14 3.93 18.61 -7.32
C LEU A 14 3.25 19.77 -6.59
N SER A 15 2.22 20.35 -7.19
CA SER A 15 1.61 21.57 -6.68
C SER A 15 0.53 21.30 -5.62
N GLU A 16 -0.09 20.11 -5.66
CA GLU A 16 -1.16 19.77 -4.75
C GLU A 16 -1.13 18.26 -4.45
N ILE A 17 -0.93 17.91 -3.18
CA ILE A 17 -0.94 16.53 -2.70
C ILE A 17 -2.02 16.43 -1.63
N ASN A 18 -3.04 15.62 -1.88
CA ASN A 18 -4.18 15.41 -1.00
C ASN A 18 -4.35 13.95 -0.62
N THR A 19 -5.02 13.71 0.52
CA THR A 19 -5.55 12.40 0.87
C THR A 19 -7.03 12.51 1.19
N ARG A 20 -7.83 11.59 0.66
CA ARG A 20 -9.25 11.48 1.01
C ARG A 20 -9.63 10.06 1.38
N THR A 21 -10.69 9.90 2.12
CA THR A 21 -11.32 8.60 2.32
C THR A 21 -12.02 8.17 1.05
N ALA A 22 -11.88 6.91 0.66
CA ALA A 22 -12.62 6.36 -0.46
C ALA A 22 -14.05 5.96 -0.05
N GLY A 23 -14.95 6.03 -1.00
CA GLY A 23 -16.32 5.54 -0.86
C GLY A 23 -16.67 4.49 -1.92
N PRO A 24 -17.89 3.93 -1.93
CA PRO A 24 -18.30 2.88 -2.86
C PRO A 24 -18.08 3.20 -4.34
N VAL A 25 -18.15 4.48 -4.73
CA VAL A 25 -17.90 4.94 -6.10
C VAL A 25 -16.46 4.74 -6.56
N ASP A 26 -15.52 4.58 -5.62
CA ASP A 26 -14.09 4.42 -5.89
C ASP A 26 -13.68 2.95 -6.13
N ALA A 27 -14.59 1.98 -5.99
CA ALA A 27 -14.24 0.56 -6.07
C ALA A 27 -13.47 0.20 -7.34
N LYS A 28 -13.91 0.70 -8.50
CA LYS A 28 -13.24 0.46 -9.79
C LYS A 28 -11.83 1.06 -9.84
N LEU A 29 -11.68 2.28 -9.35
CA LEU A 29 -10.39 2.96 -9.23
C LEU A 29 -9.42 2.18 -8.34
N LEU A 30 -9.89 1.67 -7.18
CA LEU A 30 -9.07 0.89 -6.26
C LEU A 30 -8.63 -0.45 -6.84
N VAL A 31 -9.50 -1.12 -7.62
CA VAL A 31 -9.12 -2.33 -8.37
C VAL A 31 -8.01 -2.03 -9.36
N GLU A 32 -8.16 -0.97 -10.17
CA GLU A 32 -7.18 -0.59 -11.19
C GLU A 32 -5.83 -0.20 -10.56
N LEU A 33 -5.86 0.65 -9.52
CA LEU A 33 -4.65 1.04 -8.78
C LEU A 33 -3.98 -0.17 -8.11
N GLY A 34 -4.75 -1.05 -7.49
CA GLY A 34 -4.22 -2.24 -6.83
C GLY A 34 -3.51 -3.15 -7.81
N ARG A 35 -4.19 -3.51 -8.93
CA ARG A 35 -3.62 -4.38 -9.96
C ARG A 35 -2.36 -3.79 -10.60
N SER A 36 -2.42 -2.52 -11.02
CA SER A 36 -1.28 -1.87 -11.67
C SER A 36 -0.10 -1.73 -10.72
N SER A 37 -0.33 -1.28 -9.49
CA SER A 37 0.75 -1.08 -8.52
C SER A 37 1.39 -2.39 -8.05
N PHE A 38 0.59 -3.46 -7.89
CA PHE A 38 1.11 -4.78 -7.55
C PHE A 38 1.95 -5.34 -8.70
N TYR A 39 1.44 -5.28 -9.93
CA TYR A 39 2.18 -5.69 -11.10
C TYR A 39 3.50 -4.93 -11.25
N GLU A 40 3.46 -3.60 -11.18
CA GLU A 40 4.66 -2.75 -11.26
C GLU A 40 5.71 -3.05 -10.17
N ALA A 41 5.27 -3.53 -9.02
CA ALA A 41 6.15 -3.81 -7.90
C ALA A 41 6.80 -5.21 -7.96
N PHE A 42 6.11 -6.21 -8.52
CA PHE A 42 6.49 -7.62 -8.34
C PHE A 42 6.58 -8.44 -9.63
N ALA A 43 6.32 -7.83 -10.82
CA ALA A 43 6.32 -8.60 -12.08
C ALA A 43 7.69 -9.18 -12.45
N GLU A 44 8.78 -8.60 -11.98
CA GLU A 44 10.14 -9.08 -12.26
C GLU A 44 10.51 -10.31 -11.39
N GLU A 45 9.89 -10.46 -10.21
CA GLU A 45 10.20 -11.51 -9.25
C GLU A 45 9.09 -12.59 -9.15
N THR A 46 7.98 -12.44 -9.87
CA THR A 46 6.84 -13.38 -9.80
C THR A 46 6.63 -14.06 -11.15
N ALA A 47 6.44 -15.39 -11.15
CA ALA A 47 6.10 -16.11 -12.38
C ALA A 47 4.81 -15.54 -13.02
N PRO A 48 4.73 -15.45 -14.35
CA PRO A 48 3.58 -14.84 -15.03
C PRO A 48 2.24 -15.47 -14.67
N GLU A 49 2.18 -16.77 -14.48
CA GLU A 49 0.97 -17.51 -14.11
C GLU A 49 0.52 -17.16 -12.68
N ASP A 50 1.46 -17.13 -11.74
CA ASP A 50 1.20 -16.77 -10.34
C ASP A 50 0.80 -15.30 -10.22
N MET A 51 1.43 -14.41 -11.01
CA MET A 51 1.03 -13.00 -11.10
C MET A 51 -0.40 -12.86 -11.62
N ALA A 52 -0.75 -13.53 -12.71
CA ALA A 52 -2.09 -13.48 -13.30
C ALA A 52 -3.15 -13.98 -12.30
N GLU A 53 -2.87 -15.09 -11.61
CA GLU A 53 -3.76 -15.66 -10.60
C GLU A 53 -3.94 -14.68 -9.40
N HIS A 54 -2.84 -14.12 -8.90
CA HIS A 54 -2.91 -13.16 -7.79
C HIS A 54 -3.71 -11.91 -8.17
N LEU A 55 -3.46 -11.32 -9.34
CA LEU A 55 -4.20 -10.14 -9.80
C LEU A 55 -5.69 -10.43 -9.98
N ARG A 56 -6.06 -11.66 -10.39
CA ARG A 56 -7.44 -12.09 -10.57
C ARG A 56 -8.16 -12.27 -9.24
N THR A 57 -7.48 -12.79 -8.22
CA THR A 57 -8.08 -13.17 -6.94
C THR A 57 -8.03 -12.08 -5.89
N ALA A 58 -6.92 -11.33 -5.78
CA ALA A 58 -6.72 -10.33 -4.72
C ALA A 58 -7.42 -8.99 -5.00
N PHE A 59 -7.81 -8.72 -6.26
CA PHE A 59 -8.42 -7.46 -6.68
C PHE A 59 -9.73 -7.68 -7.43
N LYS A 60 -10.66 -8.45 -6.84
CA LYS A 60 -12.02 -8.59 -7.34
C LYS A 60 -12.84 -7.36 -6.96
N ILE A 61 -13.66 -6.90 -7.89
CA ILE A 61 -14.49 -5.71 -7.68
C ILE A 61 -15.54 -5.94 -6.58
N GLU A 62 -16.05 -7.16 -6.49
CA GLU A 62 -17.04 -7.58 -5.50
C GLU A 62 -16.44 -7.47 -4.11
N ASP A 63 -15.24 -8.04 -3.88
CA ASP A 63 -14.56 -8.05 -2.58
C ASP A 63 -14.21 -6.61 -2.14
N ILE A 64 -13.70 -5.77 -3.06
CA ILE A 64 -13.39 -4.36 -2.74
C ILE A 64 -14.65 -3.55 -2.48
N THR A 65 -15.75 -3.83 -3.16
CA THR A 65 -17.04 -3.18 -2.91
C THR A 65 -17.56 -3.53 -1.52
N GLU A 66 -17.50 -4.79 -1.14
CA GLU A 66 -17.87 -5.26 0.21
C GLU A 66 -16.98 -4.63 1.28
N GLN A 67 -15.65 -4.62 1.06
CA GLN A 67 -14.70 -3.97 1.97
C GLN A 67 -14.99 -2.48 2.14
N LEU A 68 -15.39 -1.75 1.08
CA LEU A 68 -15.76 -0.34 1.16
C LEU A 68 -17.07 -0.07 1.91
N GLN A 69 -17.97 -1.05 1.98
CA GLN A 69 -19.23 -0.96 2.72
C GLN A 69 -19.06 -1.31 4.21
N ASN A 70 -17.94 -1.91 4.58
CA ASN A 70 -17.67 -2.26 5.98
C ASN A 70 -17.15 -1.04 6.74
N ASP A 71 -17.91 -0.61 7.75
CA ASP A 71 -17.58 0.56 8.59
C ASP A 71 -16.24 0.42 9.35
N GLN A 72 -15.77 -0.81 9.57
CA GLN A 72 -14.48 -1.07 10.19
C GLN A 72 -13.31 -0.90 9.21
N SER A 73 -13.58 -0.93 7.92
CA SER A 73 -12.58 -0.73 6.87
C SER A 73 -12.28 0.74 6.65
N LEU A 74 -11.07 1.03 6.23
CA LEU A 74 -10.63 2.38 5.88
C LEU A 74 -9.76 2.36 4.63
N PHE A 75 -10.31 2.87 3.54
CA PHE A 75 -9.54 3.13 2.32
C PHE A 75 -9.18 4.62 2.24
N ILE A 76 -7.90 4.89 1.98
CA ILE A 76 -7.36 6.24 1.84
C ILE A 76 -6.74 6.37 0.46
N ILE A 77 -7.26 7.26 -0.38
CA ILE A 77 -6.70 7.56 -1.69
C ILE A 77 -5.74 8.74 -1.55
N LEU A 78 -4.55 8.61 -2.11
CA LEU A 78 -3.60 9.69 -2.31
C LEU A 78 -3.80 10.28 -3.71
N GLU A 79 -3.99 11.57 -3.78
CA GLU A 79 -4.17 12.32 -5.03
C GLU A 79 -3.05 13.34 -5.20
N ILE A 80 -2.59 13.51 -6.44
CA ILE A 80 -1.61 14.52 -6.85
C ILE A 80 -2.20 15.23 -8.06
N ASN A 81 -2.42 16.54 -7.92
CA ASN A 81 -3.11 17.35 -8.94
C ASN A 81 -4.45 16.70 -9.38
N SER A 82 -5.25 16.27 -8.41
CA SER A 82 -6.55 15.61 -8.60
C SER A 82 -6.51 14.25 -9.30
N ALA A 83 -5.33 13.68 -9.54
CA ALA A 83 -5.18 12.34 -10.10
C ALA A 83 -4.76 11.35 -9.01
N ALA A 84 -5.39 10.18 -8.97
CA ALA A 84 -5.05 9.14 -8.01
C ALA A 84 -3.64 8.60 -8.25
N ALA A 85 -2.78 8.73 -7.25
CA ALA A 85 -1.38 8.35 -7.27
C ALA A 85 -1.08 7.08 -6.46
N GLY A 86 -2.02 6.65 -5.63
CA GLY A 86 -1.90 5.48 -4.79
C GLY A 86 -3.03 5.37 -3.77
N TYR A 87 -3.02 4.32 -2.97
CA TYR A 87 -3.96 4.17 -1.88
C TYR A 87 -3.43 3.28 -0.76
N ALA A 88 -4.07 3.39 0.40
CA ALA A 88 -3.90 2.49 1.52
C ALA A 88 -5.23 1.86 1.93
N TYR A 89 -5.18 0.62 2.45
CA TYR A 89 -6.31 -0.08 3.03
C TYR A 89 -5.95 -0.58 4.42
N LEU A 90 -6.71 -0.13 5.42
CA LEU A 90 -6.61 -0.59 6.80
C LEU A 90 -7.93 -1.23 7.21
N HIS A 91 -7.84 -2.34 7.94
CA HIS A 91 -9.00 -2.97 8.57
C HIS A 91 -8.56 -3.76 9.81
N PRO A 92 -9.46 -3.96 10.81
CA PRO A 92 -9.20 -4.91 11.88
C PRO A 92 -9.14 -6.32 11.28
N GLU A 93 -8.10 -7.03 11.62
CA GLU A 93 -7.86 -8.43 11.25
C GLU A 93 -7.26 -9.12 12.47
N ASP A 94 -7.52 -10.39 12.65
CA ASP A 94 -6.88 -11.17 13.70
C ASP A 94 -5.36 -11.18 13.49
N PRO A 95 -4.61 -10.54 14.38
CA PRO A 95 -3.19 -10.39 14.16
C PRO A 95 -2.46 -11.71 14.39
N PRO A 96 -1.31 -11.94 13.72
CA PRO A 96 -0.46 -13.09 14.03
C PRO A 96 0.06 -13.04 15.47
N ASP A 97 0.40 -14.20 16.06
CA ASP A 97 0.82 -14.35 17.47
C ASP A 97 1.97 -13.44 17.91
N CYS A 98 2.78 -12.96 16.98
CA CYS A 98 3.88 -12.04 17.25
C CYS A 98 3.40 -10.59 17.48
N VAL A 99 2.17 -10.23 17.12
CA VAL A 99 1.60 -8.90 17.34
C VAL A 99 0.83 -8.87 18.66
N LYS A 100 1.54 -8.56 19.74
CA LYS A 100 1.02 -8.54 21.11
C LYS A 100 0.75 -7.11 21.58
N THR A 101 -0.24 -6.46 20.98
CA THR A 101 -0.67 -5.10 21.34
C THR A 101 -2.18 -5.04 21.43
N PRO A 102 -2.74 -4.17 22.30
CA PRO A 102 -4.17 -3.98 22.34
C PRO A 102 -4.66 -3.26 21.08
N ASN A 103 -5.89 -3.57 20.65
CA ASN A 103 -6.61 -2.95 19.55
C ASN A 103 -5.75 -2.63 18.30
N PRO A 104 -5.09 -3.66 17.68
CA PRO A 104 -4.29 -3.46 16.48
C PRO A 104 -5.18 -3.31 15.24
N VAL A 105 -4.68 -2.59 14.22
CA VAL A 105 -5.25 -2.55 12.88
C VAL A 105 -4.22 -2.99 11.86
N GLN A 106 -4.64 -3.77 10.87
CA GLN A 106 -3.77 -4.16 9.76
C GLN A 106 -3.73 -3.06 8.70
N LEU A 107 -2.53 -2.64 8.30
CA LEU A 107 -2.30 -1.96 7.03
C LEU A 107 -2.10 -3.04 5.95
N ASN A 108 -3.22 -3.47 5.36
CA ASN A 108 -3.26 -4.60 4.43
C ASN A 108 -2.71 -4.24 3.04
N ARG A 109 -3.00 -3.02 2.56
CA ARG A 109 -2.50 -2.52 1.27
C ARG A 109 -1.92 -1.13 1.44
N PHE A 110 -0.75 -0.92 0.82
CA PHE A 110 -0.08 0.39 0.76
C PHE A 110 0.61 0.50 -0.59
N TYR A 111 -0.10 1.04 -1.56
CA TYR A 111 0.34 1.06 -2.95
C TYR A 111 0.50 2.49 -3.47
N LEU A 112 1.55 2.68 -4.24
CA LEU A 112 1.84 3.90 -4.99
C LEU A 112 2.17 3.51 -6.42
N ARG A 113 1.74 4.32 -7.38
CA ARG A 113 2.18 4.18 -8.76
C ARG A 113 3.69 4.42 -8.87
N LYS A 114 4.38 3.66 -9.72
CA LYS A 114 5.83 3.68 -9.89
C LYS A 114 6.37 5.08 -10.19
N ASP A 115 5.63 5.91 -10.95
CA ASP A 115 5.99 7.28 -11.31
C ASP A 115 6.20 8.22 -10.11
N TYR A 116 5.68 7.86 -8.95
CA TYR A 116 5.78 8.65 -7.72
C TYR A 116 6.80 8.11 -6.71
N TYR A 117 7.51 7.03 -7.05
CA TYR A 117 8.56 6.52 -6.18
C TYR A 117 9.70 7.53 -6.00
N GLY A 118 10.28 7.57 -4.80
CA GLY A 118 11.35 8.51 -4.47
C GLY A 118 10.93 9.97 -4.28
N ARG A 119 9.67 10.33 -4.57
CA ARG A 119 9.17 11.71 -4.46
C ARG A 119 8.59 12.07 -3.09
N LYS A 120 8.81 11.22 -2.08
CA LYS A 120 8.34 11.38 -0.69
C LYS A 120 6.82 11.40 -0.51
N VAL A 121 6.04 11.19 -1.55
CA VAL A 121 4.56 11.21 -1.49
C VAL A 121 3.98 10.08 -0.62
N GLY A 122 4.69 8.97 -0.48
CA GLY A 122 4.34 7.90 0.45
C GLY A 122 4.32 8.36 1.91
N ASN A 123 5.10 9.38 2.26
CA ASN A 123 5.07 9.94 3.62
C ASN A 123 3.71 10.58 3.93
N THR A 124 3.11 11.29 2.96
CA THR A 124 1.77 11.88 3.12
C THR A 124 0.72 10.80 3.32
N LEU A 125 0.77 9.72 2.53
CA LEU A 125 -0.16 8.61 2.68
C LEU A 125 0.01 7.89 4.02
N MET A 126 1.26 7.62 4.47
CA MET A 126 1.52 6.98 5.76
C MET A 126 1.07 7.85 6.93
N ALA A 127 1.35 9.16 6.90
CA ALA A 127 0.88 10.08 7.92
C ALA A 127 -0.65 10.04 8.04
N ALA A 128 -1.36 10.05 6.91
CA ALA A 128 -2.81 9.94 6.87
C ALA A 128 -3.33 8.60 7.40
N CYS A 129 -2.64 7.49 7.16
CA CYS A 129 -2.98 6.18 7.71
C CYS A 129 -2.90 6.19 9.24
N LEU A 130 -1.78 6.66 9.79
CA LEU A 130 -1.56 6.68 11.24
C LEU A 130 -2.52 7.63 11.97
N GLU A 131 -2.76 8.81 11.39
CA GLU A 131 -3.72 9.78 11.94
C GLU A 131 -5.14 9.20 12.01
N ARG A 132 -5.62 8.62 10.90
CA ARG A 132 -6.97 8.04 10.85
C ARG A 132 -7.11 6.77 11.69
N ALA A 133 -6.05 5.97 11.81
CA ALA A 133 -6.03 4.83 12.73
C ALA A 133 -6.19 5.31 14.18
N ARG A 134 -5.43 6.33 14.60
CA ARG A 134 -5.58 6.93 15.94
C ARG A 134 -6.98 7.50 16.18
N SER A 135 -7.52 8.22 15.22
CA SER A 135 -8.86 8.85 15.34
C SER A 135 -9.99 7.82 15.48
N ARG A 136 -9.76 6.58 15.03
CA ARG A 136 -10.66 5.43 15.22
C ARG A 136 -10.38 4.64 16.51
N GLY A 137 -9.42 5.06 17.34
CA GLY A 137 -9.10 4.44 18.63
C GLY A 137 -8.18 3.23 18.52
N PHE A 138 -7.57 2.93 17.37
CA PHE A 138 -6.55 1.90 17.26
C PHE A 138 -5.28 2.34 18.00
N GLN A 139 -4.58 1.37 18.61
CA GLN A 139 -3.38 1.65 19.42
C GLN A 139 -2.10 1.19 18.74
N SER A 140 -2.22 0.43 17.68
CA SER A 140 -1.08 0.00 16.87
C SER A 140 -1.50 -0.33 15.45
N VAL A 141 -0.54 -0.22 14.55
CA VAL A 141 -0.66 -0.63 13.14
C VAL A 141 0.34 -1.75 12.90
N TRP A 142 -0.12 -2.85 12.32
CA TRP A 142 0.75 -3.92 11.85
C TRP A 142 0.59 -4.15 10.35
N LEU A 143 1.60 -4.74 9.71
CA LEU A 143 1.59 -5.07 8.30
C LEU A 143 2.52 -6.25 8.01
N SER A 144 2.30 -6.88 6.86
CA SER A 144 3.16 -7.90 6.30
C SER A 144 3.82 -7.38 5.02
N THR A 145 5.09 -7.68 4.82
CA THR A 145 5.79 -7.37 3.58
C THR A 145 6.90 -8.38 3.29
N TRP A 146 7.03 -8.74 2.03
CA TRP A 146 8.05 -9.68 1.57
C TRP A 146 9.46 -9.29 2.07
N GLU A 147 10.19 -10.26 2.60
CA GLU A 147 11.51 -9.99 3.23
C GLU A 147 12.52 -9.37 2.27
N PHE A 148 12.42 -9.66 0.96
CA PHE A 148 13.29 -9.09 -0.07
C PHE A 148 12.76 -7.78 -0.69
N ASN A 149 11.60 -7.29 -0.30
CA ASN A 149 11.15 -5.96 -0.69
C ASN A 149 11.93 -4.88 0.07
N HIS A 150 13.22 -4.73 -0.27
CA HIS A 150 14.16 -3.84 0.44
C HIS A 150 13.67 -2.40 0.54
N ARG A 151 12.97 -1.90 -0.52
CA ARG A 151 12.42 -0.55 -0.53
C ARG A 151 11.30 -0.38 0.50
N ALA A 152 10.34 -1.30 0.55
CA ALA A 152 9.25 -1.26 1.51
C ALA A 152 9.78 -1.45 2.94
N ASN A 153 10.65 -2.44 3.16
CA ASN A 153 11.28 -2.68 4.46
C ASN A 153 12.00 -1.43 4.99
N ALA A 154 12.78 -0.73 4.15
CA ALA A 154 13.46 0.50 4.54
C ALA A 154 12.47 1.65 4.83
N PHE A 155 11.38 1.75 4.06
CA PHE A 155 10.34 2.75 4.26
C PHE A 155 9.62 2.54 5.60
N TYR A 156 9.20 1.32 5.94
CA TYR A 156 8.53 1.05 7.20
C TYR A 156 9.44 1.26 8.40
N LYS A 157 10.71 0.85 8.34
CA LYS A 157 11.70 1.14 9.40
C LYS A 157 11.88 2.64 9.62
N LYS A 158 11.92 3.45 8.57
CA LYS A 158 11.99 4.91 8.67
C LYS A 158 10.74 5.50 9.35
N TRP A 159 9.60 4.82 9.23
CA TRP A 159 8.36 5.16 9.92
C TRP A 159 8.23 4.50 11.29
N GLU A 160 9.35 4.07 11.90
CA GLU A 160 9.44 3.48 13.25
C GLU A 160 8.59 2.22 13.43
N PHE A 161 8.35 1.49 12.32
CA PHE A 161 7.84 0.14 12.42
C PHE A 161 8.99 -0.81 12.75
N GLU A 162 8.78 -1.68 13.73
CA GLU A 162 9.72 -2.70 14.16
C GLU A 162 9.29 -4.08 13.66
N ILE A 163 10.23 -4.97 13.38
CA ILE A 163 9.92 -6.35 13.02
C ILE A 163 9.50 -7.09 14.28
N ALA A 164 8.22 -7.46 14.36
CA ALA A 164 7.66 -8.24 15.44
C ALA A 164 7.81 -9.75 15.24
N GLY A 165 7.92 -10.20 13.99
CA GLY A 165 8.01 -11.61 13.63
C GLY A 165 8.05 -11.84 12.13
N ARG A 166 7.78 -13.09 11.73
CA ARG A 166 7.70 -13.51 10.32
C ARG A 166 6.49 -14.39 10.10
N ALA A 167 5.94 -14.36 8.89
CA ALA A 167 4.86 -15.21 8.44
C ALA A 167 5.13 -15.77 7.04
N LYS A 168 4.42 -16.82 6.68
CA LYS A 168 4.39 -17.31 5.30
C LYS A 168 3.31 -16.56 4.53
N PHE A 169 3.65 -16.11 3.33
CA PHE A 169 2.72 -15.50 2.39
C PHE A 169 2.73 -16.29 1.07
N LYS A 170 1.55 -16.53 0.51
CA LYS A 170 1.42 -17.31 -0.73
C LYS A 170 1.02 -16.40 -1.89
N VAL A 171 1.82 -16.42 -2.97
CA VAL A 171 1.50 -15.79 -4.26
C VAL A 171 1.39 -16.90 -5.30
N GLY A 172 0.16 -17.24 -5.69
CA GLY A 172 -0.07 -18.39 -6.56
C GLY A 172 0.46 -19.69 -5.93
N SER A 173 1.42 -20.35 -6.54
CA SER A 173 2.11 -21.55 -6.02
C SER A 173 3.34 -21.23 -5.18
N ASP A 174 3.87 -20.00 -5.25
CA ASP A 174 5.07 -19.56 -4.52
C ASP A 174 4.75 -19.23 -3.05
N ILE A 175 5.58 -19.77 -2.14
CA ILE A 175 5.49 -19.53 -0.69
C ILE A 175 6.67 -18.66 -0.26
N GLN A 176 6.40 -17.43 0.04
CA GLN A 176 7.38 -16.43 0.44
C GLN A 176 7.43 -16.24 1.96
N ASN A 177 8.53 -15.67 2.46
CA ASN A 177 8.61 -15.21 3.83
C ASN A 177 8.34 -13.70 3.89
N ASP A 178 7.40 -13.33 4.74
CA ASP A 178 7.11 -11.94 5.04
C ASP A 178 7.63 -11.54 6.40
N ASN A 179 8.16 -10.34 6.50
CA ASN A 179 8.39 -9.67 7.77
C ASN A 179 7.06 -9.09 8.27
N ILE A 180 6.71 -9.38 9.51
CA ILE A 180 5.60 -8.73 10.21
C ILE A 180 6.15 -7.50 10.90
N PHE A 181 5.70 -6.35 10.47
CA PHE A 181 6.03 -5.06 11.06
C PHE A 181 4.93 -4.59 12.01
N LEU A 182 5.31 -3.94 13.08
CA LEU A 182 4.41 -3.39 14.09
C LEU A 182 4.88 -1.99 14.50
N ARG A 183 3.93 -1.06 14.61
CA ARG A 183 4.14 0.26 15.20
C ARG A 183 3.03 0.59 16.19
N ARG A 184 3.37 1.02 17.39
CA ARG A 184 2.43 1.64 18.33
C ARG A 184 2.17 3.09 17.91
N ILE A 185 0.91 3.54 18.07
CA ILE A 185 0.46 4.87 17.61
C ILE A 185 -0.31 5.63 18.68
#